data_44e63217057127e1c237ebc581f82c15
#
_entry.id   44e63217057127e1c237ebc581f82c15
#
_cell.length_a   1.000
_cell.length_b   1.000
_cell.length_c   1.000
_cell.angle_alpha   90.00
_cell.angle_beta   90.00
_cell.angle_gamma   90.00
#
_symmetry.space_group_name_H-M   'P 1'
#
loop_
_entity.id
_entity.type
_entity.pdbx_description
1 polymer ?
#
loop_
_entity_poly.entity_id
_entity_poly.type
_entity_poly.pdbx_seq_one_letter_code
_entity_poly.pdbx_strand_id
1 'polypeptide(L)'
;MLEGLKKFFTQKDESKFENQSNSGNGVDSEKHSNDNVEQQENYDRAERTRFTLMVESYAAVEGDRLSVEGQLFGNAKEGEKAYALHRDGTISHLTIMKIEESTTFAEQVKQEETPETQGARRVKLFFSRKEALSPDWQYAVITDIPYQIEANVNQAVENPYLLGLSRVFFERQGEGEFLNLFFRELVRSHYLVAIETDGSLPIGEKDGSVTLKAGMKLTIPHVTMDRGESALPVFTDWFALGAMDRQMRAMNQQMEAGWKRETMIAGFPQIVSMLTKGEGFVINPYGPQLFYVSPELIHNLMSSPGYQSEFGKARVQSMEVKKDAEVLLGYPKDNEEVEALHRRLISFAKTHSEIAMLDMLLKRDESGTTSYLIIVDMPEEHCHECFKAIYESCRDLLHRVPYMDFVTLQRGDFAKGARTEEPLYLRD
;
A
#
# COMPACT_ATOMS: atom_id res chain seq x y z
N MET A 1 6.34 15.66 -17.70
CA MET A 1 6.04 15.23 -16.32
C MET A 1 7.32 14.97 -15.50
N LEU A 2 8.25 14.14 -15.95
CA LEU A 2 9.52 13.83 -15.25
C LEU A 2 10.45 15.03 -15.04
N GLU A 3 10.51 16.01 -15.95
CA GLU A 3 11.35 17.21 -15.78
C GLU A 3 10.82 18.19 -14.71
N GLY A 4 9.52 18.26 -14.51
CA GLY A 4 8.92 19.04 -13.42
C GLY A 4 9.22 18.43 -12.06
N LEU A 5 9.16 17.11 -11.94
CA LEU A 5 9.46 16.39 -10.70
C LEU A 5 10.96 16.50 -10.31
N LYS A 6 11.88 16.45 -11.28
CA LYS A 6 13.31 16.63 -11.01
C LYS A 6 13.66 17.96 -10.35
N LYS A 7 12.95 19.04 -10.66
CA LYS A 7 13.15 20.36 -10.02
C LYS A 7 12.71 20.41 -8.55
N PHE A 8 11.75 19.57 -8.17
CA PHE A 8 11.22 19.51 -6.79
C PHE A 8 12.19 18.85 -5.81
N PHE A 9 12.97 17.86 -6.27
CA PHE A 9 13.80 17.02 -5.40
C PHE A 9 15.29 17.43 -5.37
N THR A 10 15.71 18.46 -6.11
CA THR A 10 17.11 18.89 -6.16
C THR A 10 17.50 19.91 -5.11
N GLN A 11 16.58 20.40 -4.27
CA GLN A 11 16.92 21.28 -3.15
C GLN A 11 17.07 20.46 -1.86
N LYS A 12 18.31 20.09 -1.57
CA LYS A 12 18.77 19.61 -0.28
C LYS A 12 18.88 20.82 0.66
N ASP A 13 17.91 21.02 1.55
CA ASP A 13 18.05 22.01 2.63
C ASP A 13 18.35 21.26 3.94
N GLU A 14 19.58 21.41 4.39
CA GLU A 14 20.00 21.05 5.74
C GLU A 14 19.44 22.09 6.72
N SER A 15 18.30 21.80 7.36
CA SER A 15 17.82 22.63 8.46
C SER A 15 17.96 21.89 9.79
N LYS A 16 18.76 22.49 10.66
CA LYS A 16 18.95 22.08 12.06
C LYS A 16 17.73 22.43 12.88
N PHE A 17 17.18 21.43 13.58
CA PHE A 17 16.19 21.66 14.62
C PHE A 17 16.83 22.37 15.81
N GLU A 18 16.45 23.61 16.09
CA GLU A 18 16.79 24.30 17.35
C GLU A 18 15.71 24.01 18.41
N ASN A 19 16.14 23.30 19.46
CA ASN A 19 15.32 23.05 20.64
C ASN A 19 15.24 24.31 21.51
N GLN A 20 14.04 24.87 21.70
CA GLN A 20 13.78 25.78 22.80
C GLN A 20 13.12 25.01 23.95
N SER A 21 13.90 24.76 25.00
CA SER A 21 13.42 24.20 26.26
C SER A 21 12.81 25.29 27.15
N ASN A 22 11.56 25.10 27.58
CA ASN A 22 11.01 25.87 28.70
C ASN A 22 10.57 24.91 29.82
N SER A 23 11.12 25.13 31.00
CA SER A 23 10.94 24.34 32.23
C SER A 23 9.70 24.79 33.02
N GLY A 24 8.90 23.84 33.50
CA GLY A 24 7.81 24.12 34.45
C GLY A 24 7.20 22.86 35.08
N ASN A 25 7.22 22.84 36.38
CA ASN A 25 6.99 21.81 37.42
C ASN A 25 5.74 20.94 37.31
N GLY A 26 5.92 19.72 37.87
CA GLY A 26 5.01 18.61 37.91
C GLY A 26 3.85 18.68 38.92
N VAL A 27 2.99 17.67 38.82
CA VAL A 27 2.27 16.97 39.93
C VAL A 27 1.60 15.69 39.40
N ASP A 28 1.62 14.65 40.25
CA ASP A 28 1.20 13.25 40.17
C ASP A 28 -0.05 12.85 39.39
N SER A 29 0.05 11.71 38.64
CA SER A 29 -1.04 10.77 38.45
C SER A 29 -0.53 9.36 38.08
N GLU A 30 -0.38 8.51 39.11
CA GLU A 30 0.18 7.14 39.00
C GLU A 30 -0.79 6.04 38.52
N LYS A 31 -1.94 6.32 37.93
CA LYS A 31 -2.89 5.27 37.49
C LYS A 31 -3.09 5.07 35.98
N HIS A 32 -2.56 5.93 35.15
CA HIS A 32 -2.60 5.76 33.68
C HIS A 32 -1.27 5.26 33.06
N SER A 33 -0.29 4.90 33.88
CA SER A 33 1.05 4.55 33.42
C SER A 33 1.18 3.14 32.85
N ASN A 34 0.39 2.17 33.31
CA ASN A 34 0.62 0.76 32.95
C ASN A 34 0.17 0.42 31.52
N ASP A 35 -1.00 0.89 31.07
CA ASP A 35 -1.50 0.60 29.72
C ASP A 35 -0.61 1.24 28.65
N ASN A 36 -0.05 2.41 28.95
CA ASN A 36 0.85 3.13 28.06
C ASN A 36 2.26 2.51 27.99
N VAL A 37 2.73 1.91 29.08
CA VAL A 37 4.03 1.21 29.12
C VAL A 37 3.95 -0.08 28.32
N GLU A 38 2.87 -0.84 28.46
CA GLU A 38 2.65 -2.10 27.73
C GLU A 38 2.48 -1.86 26.23
N GLN A 39 1.79 -0.78 25.81
CA GLN A 39 1.75 -0.37 24.41
C GLN A 39 3.13 0.05 23.91
N GLN A 40 3.89 0.83 24.69
CA GLN A 40 5.24 1.25 24.32
C GLN A 40 6.19 0.06 24.15
N GLU A 41 6.16 -0.91 25.09
CA GLU A 41 6.95 -2.14 25.00
C GLU A 41 6.57 -2.97 23.75
N ASN A 42 5.30 -3.01 23.38
CA ASN A 42 4.83 -3.68 22.17
C ASN A 42 5.32 -2.98 20.90
N TYR A 43 5.34 -1.64 20.87
CA TYR A 43 5.91 -0.89 19.74
C TYR A 43 7.42 -1.11 19.62
N ASP A 44 8.17 -1.00 20.71
CA ASP A 44 9.62 -1.20 20.73
C ASP A 44 10.00 -2.66 20.36
N ARG A 45 9.16 -3.62 20.73
CA ARG A 45 9.32 -5.03 20.38
C ARG A 45 9.04 -5.28 18.89
N ALA A 46 8.03 -4.64 18.32
CA ALA A 46 7.71 -4.72 16.90
C ALA A 46 8.84 -4.16 16.03
N GLU A 47 9.48 -3.05 16.45
CA GLU A 47 10.63 -2.47 15.73
C GLU A 47 11.82 -3.43 15.66
N ARG A 48 12.09 -4.16 16.76
CA ARG A 48 13.25 -5.05 16.85
C ARG A 48 13.14 -6.32 16.02
N THR A 49 11.95 -6.67 15.56
CA THR A 49 11.68 -7.92 14.83
C THR A 49 11.44 -7.74 13.36
N ARG A 50 11.10 -6.54 12.92
CA ARG A 50 10.74 -6.25 11.51
C ARG A 50 11.96 -5.90 10.68
N PHE A 51 11.97 -6.39 9.46
CA PHE A 51 12.99 -6.01 8.51
C PHE A 51 12.40 -5.70 7.13
N THR A 52 13.12 -4.90 6.36
CA THR A 52 12.91 -4.70 4.93
C THR A 52 14.26 -4.65 4.24
N LEU A 53 14.36 -5.27 3.07
CA LEU A 53 15.52 -5.19 2.18
C LEU A 53 15.02 -4.86 0.78
N MET A 54 15.48 -3.74 0.22
CA MET A 54 15.29 -3.45 -1.20
C MET A 54 16.38 -4.16 -2.00
N VAL A 55 15.97 -4.96 -3.00
CA VAL A 55 16.90 -5.71 -3.84
C VAL A 55 17.60 -4.78 -4.81
N GLU A 56 18.94 -4.76 -4.75
CA GLU A 56 19.81 -4.01 -5.65
C GLU A 56 20.40 -4.90 -6.72
N SER A 57 20.77 -6.12 -6.35
CA SER A 57 21.28 -7.13 -7.28
C SER A 57 20.85 -8.54 -6.89
N TYR A 58 20.83 -9.44 -7.85
CA TYR A 58 20.49 -10.84 -7.64
C TYR A 58 21.23 -11.75 -8.59
N ALA A 59 21.51 -12.98 -8.15
CA ALA A 59 22.19 -14.00 -8.95
C ALA A 59 21.75 -15.41 -8.58
N ALA A 60 21.67 -16.29 -9.58
CA ALA A 60 21.59 -17.72 -9.34
C ALA A 60 22.95 -18.23 -8.81
N VAL A 61 22.91 -19.05 -7.77
CA VAL A 61 24.10 -19.66 -7.14
C VAL A 61 24.03 -21.18 -7.27
N GLU A 62 25.17 -21.85 -7.20
CA GLU A 62 25.21 -23.31 -7.24
C GLU A 62 24.30 -23.97 -6.19
N GLY A 63 23.73 -25.14 -6.54
CA GLY A 63 22.88 -25.92 -5.63
C GLY A 63 21.44 -25.42 -5.51
N ASP A 64 20.85 -24.94 -6.60
CA ASP A 64 19.45 -24.48 -6.65
C ASP A 64 19.14 -23.34 -5.67
N ARG A 65 20.10 -22.45 -5.49
CA ARG A 65 19.99 -21.28 -4.61
C ARG A 65 19.92 -19.99 -5.40
N LEU A 66 19.22 -19.01 -4.84
CA LEU A 66 19.17 -17.62 -5.27
C LEU A 66 19.85 -16.77 -4.21
N SER A 67 20.74 -15.88 -4.63
CA SER A 67 21.24 -14.80 -3.76
C SER A 67 20.67 -13.46 -4.19
N VAL A 68 20.28 -12.65 -3.22
CA VAL A 68 19.88 -11.27 -3.42
C VAL A 68 20.70 -10.37 -2.50
N GLU A 69 21.10 -9.22 -3.01
CA GLU A 69 21.89 -8.25 -2.27
C GLU A 69 21.17 -6.90 -2.24
N GLY A 70 21.24 -6.23 -1.10
CA GLY A 70 20.62 -4.91 -0.92
C GLY A 70 20.83 -4.34 0.48
N GLN A 71 20.24 -3.18 0.72
CA GLN A 71 20.26 -2.52 2.03
C GLN A 71 19.19 -3.15 2.92
N LEU A 72 19.63 -3.76 4.02
CA LEU A 72 18.78 -4.32 5.06
C LEU A 72 18.56 -3.30 6.17
N PHE A 73 17.32 -3.02 6.46
CA PHE A 73 16.86 -2.26 7.61
C PHE A 73 16.15 -3.20 8.58
N GLY A 74 16.45 -3.10 9.86
CA GLY A 74 15.95 -4.01 10.88
C GLY A 74 16.78 -5.31 10.99
N ASN A 75 16.20 -6.34 11.58
CA ASN A 75 16.91 -7.56 11.96
C ASN A 75 16.31 -8.80 11.31
N ALA A 76 16.89 -9.24 10.20
CA ALA A 76 16.61 -10.53 9.60
C ALA A 76 17.45 -11.64 10.25
N LYS A 77 16.91 -12.87 10.31
CA LYS A 77 17.58 -14.06 10.88
C LYS A 77 17.54 -15.24 9.91
N GLU A 78 18.58 -16.07 9.95
CA GLU A 78 18.58 -17.34 9.24
C GLU A 78 17.49 -18.26 9.77
N GLY A 79 16.79 -18.95 8.87
CA GLY A 79 15.62 -19.78 9.17
C GLY A 79 14.29 -19.01 9.25
N GLU A 80 14.32 -17.70 9.18
CA GLU A 80 13.11 -16.87 9.23
C GLU A 80 12.35 -16.89 7.90
N LYS A 81 11.01 -16.84 7.99
CA LYS A 81 10.14 -16.70 6.82
C LYS A 81 10.12 -15.26 6.36
N ALA A 82 10.14 -15.07 5.06
CA ALA A 82 10.11 -13.77 4.41
C ALA A 82 9.17 -13.77 3.20
N TYR A 83 8.79 -12.58 2.79
CA TYR A 83 8.02 -12.32 1.56
C TYR A 83 8.88 -11.48 0.64
N ALA A 84 8.99 -11.87 -0.63
CA ALA A 84 9.51 -10.98 -1.66
C ALA A 84 8.34 -10.41 -2.45
N LEU A 85 8.21 -9.09 -2.37
CA LEU A 85 7.19 -8.30 -3.04
C LEU A 85 7.78 -7.80 -4.35
N HIS A 86 7.25 -8.27 -5.48
CA HIS A 86 7.80 -7.97 -6.80
C HIS A 86 7.01 -6.84 -7.48
N ARG A 87 7.65 -6.12 -8.39
CA ARG A 87 7.05 -5.00 -9.13
C ARG A 87 5.83 -5.38 -9.99
N ASP A 88 5.74 -6.65 -10.39
CA ASP A 88 4.59 -7.22 -11.10
C ASP A 88 3.44 -7.64 -10.16
N GLY A 89 3.57 -7.39 -8.85
CA GLY A 89 2.62 -7.76 -7.82
C GLY A 89 2.72 -9.24 -7.40
N THR A 90 3.71 -10.02 -7.91
CA THR A 90 3.96 -11.37 -7.42
C THR A 90 4.50 -11.31 -5.99
N ILE A 91 4.04 -12.19 -5.13
CA ILE A 91 4.57 -12.38 -3.79
C ILE A 91 5.21 -13.76 -3.73
N SER A 92 6.51 -13.81 -3.47
CA SER A 92 7.22 -15.08 -3.22
C SER A 92 7.33 -15.30 -1.73
N HIS A 93 6.97 -16.48 -1.27
CA HIS A 93 7.15 -16.91 0.12
C HIS A 93 8.51 -17.58 0.23
N LEU A 94 9.39 -17.02 1.03
CA LEU A 94 10.80 -17.38 1.11
C LEU A 94 11.16 -17.82 2.53
N THR A 95 12.23 -18.63 2.61
CA THR A 95 12.90 -18.91 3.89
C THR A 95 14.35 -18.46 3.78
N ILE A 96 14.81 -17.61 4.67
CA ILE A 96 16.18 -17.09 4.69
C ILE A 96 17.12 -18.25 5.06
N MET A 97 17.87 -18.76 4.09
CA MET A 97 18.80 -19.87 4.32
C MET A 97 20.12 -19.42 4.93
N LYS A 98 20.60 -18.23 4.53
CA LYS A 98 21.87 -17.66 4.96
C LYS A 98 21.88 -16.16 4.82
N ILE A 99 22.62 -15.48 5.70
CA ILE A 99 22.88 -14.05 5.66
C ILE A 99 24.38 -13.83 5.64
N GLU A 100 24.87 -13.08 4.68
CA GLU A 100 26.27 -12.66 4.59
C GLU A 100 26.34 -11.13 4.57
N GLU A 101 27.24 -10.54 5.35
CA GLU A 101 27.52 -9.11 5.24
C GLU A 101 28.33 -8.83 3.99
N SER A 102 27.92 -7.82 3.20
CA SER A 102 28.63 -7.45 2.00
C SER A 102 29.83 -6.57 2.35
N THR A 103 31.02 -7.09 2.12
CA THR A 103 32.30 -6.44 2.44
C THR A 103 32.62 -5.22 1.56
N THR A 104 31.94 -5.10 0.40
CA THR A 104 32.19 -4.04 -0.58
C THR A 104 31.76 -2.65 -0.08
N PHE A 105 30.89 -2.56 0.91
CA PHE A 105 30.32 -1.31 1.41
C PHE A 105 31.00 -0.80 2.71
N ALA A 106 31.59 -1.69 3.49
CA ALA A 106 32.24 -1.32 4.76
C ALA A 106 33.40 -0.32 4.59
N GLU A 107 33.97 -0.21 3.39
CA GLU A 107 35.02 0.74 3.06
C GLU A 107 34.48 2.10 2.55
N GLN A 108 33.28 2.14 1.99
CA GLN A 108 32.64 3.36 1.45
C GLN A 108 31.77 4.12 2.49
N VAL A 109 31.11 3.42 3.42
CA VAL A 109 30.20 4.02 4.42
C VAL A 109 30.93 4.72 5.57
N LYS A 110 32.24 4.56 5.71
CA LYS A 110 33.01 5.35 6.69
C LYS A 110 33.00 6.86 6.44
N GLN A 111 32.37 7.34 5.37
CA GLN A 111 32.43 8.76 5.02
C GLN A 111 31.14 9.56 5.25
N GLU A 112 29.93 9.01 5.27
CA GLU A 112 28.73 9.81 5.56
C GLU A 112 27.56 8.93 6.05
N GLU A 113 27.40 8.74 7.36
CA GLU A 113 26.13 8.32 7.94
C GLU A 113 25.14 9.49 7.86
N THR A 114 24.23 9.44 6.93
CA THR A 114 23.07 10.35 6.95
C THR A 114 22.00 9.78 7.90
N PRO A 115 21.10 10.61 8.48
CA PRO A 115 19.99 10.11 9.29
C PRO A 115 19.14 9.05 8.59
N GLU A 116 19.11 9.05 7.26
CA GLU A 116 18.35 8.14 6.39
C GLU A 116 19.00 6.75 6.29
N THR A 117 20.32 6.65 6.46
CA THR A 117 21.07 5.37 6.43
C THR A 117 21.35 4.82 7.83
N GLN A 118 20.90 5.51 8.88
CA GLN A 118 21.14 5.08 10.25
C GLN A 118 20.50 3.71 10.51
N GLY A 119 21.33 2.71 10.81
CA GLY A 119 20.93 1.33 11.03
C GLY A 119 20.79 0.46 9.76
N ALA A 120 21.08 1.00 8.57
CA ALA A 120 21.15 0.21 7.36
C ALA A 120 22.47 -0.56 7.26
N ARG A 121 22.37 -1.83 6.89
CA ARG A 121 23.55 -2.66 6.58
C ARG A 121 23.36 -3.34 5.23
N ARG A 122 24.40 -3.41 4.44
CA ARG A 122 24.36 -4.10 3.16
C ARG A 122 24.61 -5.57 3.36
N VAL A 123 23.67 -6.41 2.94
CA VAL A 123 23.72 -7.84 3.13
C VAL A 123 23.40 -8.59 1.85
N LYS A 124 23.84 -9.84 1.80
CA LYS A 124 23.45 -10.83 0.81
C LYS A 124 22.60 -11.90 1.52
N LEU A 125 21.36 -12.05 1.08
CA LEU A 125 20.45 -13.09 1.55
C LEU A 125 20.41 -14.24 0.54
N PHE A 126 20.32 -15.45 1.04
CA PHE A 126 20.22 -16.67 0.23
C PHE A 126 18.91 -17.38 0.48
N PHE A 127 18.28 -17.80 -0.62
CA PHE A 127 16.98 -18.48 -0.63
C PHE A 127 17.03 -19.72 -1.52
N SER A 128 16.05 -20.62 -1.37
CA SER A 128 15.81 -21.66 -2.35
C SER A 128 15.22 -21.05 -3.62
N ARG A 129 15.80 -21.39 -4.79
CA ARG A 129 15.27 -20.92 -6.08
C ARG A 129 13.86 -21.43 -6.36
N LYS A 130 13.46 -22.56 -5.76
CA LYS A 130 12.10 -23.12 -5.90
C LYS A 130 11.03 -22.26 -5.24
N GLU A 131 11.40 -21.46 -4.24
CA GLU A 131 10.49 -20.54 -3.54
C GLU A 131 10.31 -19.22 -4.32
N ALA A 132 11.21 -18.91 -5.26
CA ALA A 132 11.19 -17.70 -6.06
C ALA A 132 10.19 -17.83 -7.21
N LEU A 133 9.01 -17.22 -7.08
CA LEU A 133 7.94 -17.32 -8.07
C LEU A 133 8.13 -16.39 -9.27
N SER A 134 8.75 -15.21 -9.08
CA SER A 134 9.05 -14.28 -10.16
C SER A 134 10.50 -14.39 -10.62
N PRO A 135 10.79 -14.35 -11.93
CA PRO A 135 12.15 -14.25 -12.45
C PRO A 135 12.72 -12.84 -12.33
N ASP A 136 11.89 -11.84 -12.13
CA ASP A 136 12.25 -10.42 -12.07
C ASP A 136 12.33 -9.93 -10.64
N TRP A 137 13.54 -9.62 -10.21
CA TRP A 137 13.86 -9.13 -8.87
C TRP A 137 14.17 -7.63 -8.84
N GLN A 138 14.08 -6.95 -9.98
CA GLN A 138 14.31 -5.51 -10.03
C GLN A 138 13.26 -4.79 -9.17
N TYR A 139 13.70 -3.95 -8.25
CA TYR A 139 12.89 -3.23 -7.27
C TYR A 139 12.05 -4.15 -6.35
N ALA A 140 12.38 -5.42 -6.23
CA ALA A 140 11.74 -6.27 -5.24
C ALA A 140 12.08 -5.82 -3.82
N VAL A 141 11.13 -5.97 -2.91
CA VAL A 141 11.32 -5.71 -1.48
C VAL A 141 11.14 -7.01 -0.72
N ILE A 142 12.14 -7.40 0.07
CA ILE A 142 12.07 -8.56 0.95
C ILE A 142 11.78 -8.10 2.37
N THR A 143 10.81 -8.73 3.01
CA THR A 143 10.33 -8.35 4.35
C THR A 143 9.76 -9.55 5.09
N ASP A 144 9.67 -9.48 6.41
CA ASP A 144 8.93 -10.42 7.26
C ASP A 144 7.45 -10.04 7.40
N ILE A 145 7.05 -8.89 6.86
CA ILE A 145 5.69 -8.36 6.96
C ILE A 145 4.87 -8.83 5.75
N PRO A 146 3.72 -9.52 5.94
CA PRO A 146 2.87 -9.90 4.83
C PRO A 146 2.26 -8.67 4.14
N TYR A 147 2.23 -8.69 2.82
CA TYR A 147 1.58 -7.64 2.04
C TYR A 147 0.07 -7.76 2.13
N GLN A 148 -0.60 -6.65 2.37
CA GLN A 148 -2.05 -6.57 2.46
C GLN A 148 -2.59 -5.89 1.21
N ILE A 149 -3.38 -6.63 0.43
CA ILE A 149 -4.05 -6.08 -0.77
C ILE A 149 -5.28 -5.28 -0.38
N GLU A 150 -6.04 -5.78 0.60
CA GLU A 150 -7.26 -5.13 1.09
C GLU A 150 -7.05 -4.58 2.51
N ALA A 151 -7.60 -3.38 2.75
CA ALA A 151 -7.67 -2.86 4.11
C ALA A 151 -8.61 -3.73 4.95
N ASN A 152 -8.14 -4.21 6.08
CA ASN A 152 -8.91 -4.99 7.02
C ASN A 152 -8.80 -4.37 8.41
N VAL A 153 -9.91 -3.89 8.94
CA VAL A 153 -9.96 -3.24 10.28
C VAL A 153 -9.55 -4.17 11.42
N ASN A 154 -9.56 -5.49 11.20
CA ASN A 154 -9.13 -6.49 12.16
C ASN A 154 -7.63 -6.84 12.05
N GLN A 155 -6.91 -6.23 11.13
CA GLN A 155 -5.48 -6.42 10.91
C GLN A 155 -4.76 -5.08 11.02
N ALA A 156 -3.54 -5.10 11.53
CA ALA A 156 -2.72 -3.90 11.56
C ALA A 156 -2.42 -3.43 10.12
N VAL A 157 -2.56 -2.13 9.88
CA VAL A 157 -2.16 -1.53 8.60
C VAL A 157 -0.65 -1.60 8.48
N GLU A 158 -0.19 -2.13 7.37
CA GLU A 158 1.22 -2.30 7.04
C GLU A 158 1.43 -2.01 5.54
N ASN A 159 2.49 -1.27 5.22
CA ASN A 159 2.84 -0.92 3.84
C ASN A 159 4.30 -1.31 3.55
N PRO A 160 4.67 -2.59 3.63
CA PRO A 160 6.08 -3.00 3.56
C PRO A 160 6.73 -2.66 2.22
N TYR A 161 5.97 -2.68 1.11
CA TYR A 161 6.51 -2.35 -0.20
C TYR A 161 6.79 -0.86 -0.32
N LEU A 162 5.83 0.00 0.04
CA LEU A 162 6.04 1.45 0.09
C LEU A 162 7.21 1.84 1.00
N LEU A 163 7.30 1.22 2.18
CA LEU A 163 8.40 1.45 3.12
C LEU A 163 9.75 1.06 2.53
N GLY A 164 9.86 -0.10 1.88
CA GLY A 164 11.10 -0.51 1.22
C GLY A 164 11.52 0.46 0.10
N LEU A 165 10.56 0.88 -0.74
CA LEU A 165 10.82 1.84 -1.82
C LEU A 165 11.18 3.23 -1.27
N SER A 166 10.53 3.70 -0.20
CA SER A 166 10.80 5.02 0.38
C SER A 166 12.22 5.15 0.92
N ARG A 167 12.81 4.07 1.42
CA ARG A 167 14.18 4.05 1.97
C ARG A 167 15.27 4.33 0.95
N VAL A 168 15.03 3.97 -0.31
CA VAL A 168 15.97 4.20 -1.42
C VAL A 168 15.51 5.30 -2.38
N PHE A 169 14.44 6.02 -2.01
CA PHE A 169 13.82 7.02 -2.89
C PHE A 169 14.81 8.08 -3.38
N PHE A 170 15.58 8.68 -2.48
CA PHE A 170 16.51 9.74 -2.84
C PHE A 170 17.67 9.27 -3.71
N GLU A 171 18.07 8.01 -3.58
CA GLU A 171 19.13 7.40 -4.39
C GLU A 171 18.63 7.10 -5.82
N ARG A 172 17.33 6.73 -5.96
CA ARG A 172 16.75 6.23 -7.21
C ARG A 172 15.74 7.15 -7.88
N GLN A 173 15.55 8.35 -7.37
CA GLN A 173 14.61 9.34 -7.94
C GLN A 173 14.90 9.73 -9.41
N GLY A 174 16.07 9.42 -9.93
CA GLY A 174 16.42 9.59 -11.34
C GLY A 174 15.87 8.51 -12.28
N GLU A 175 15.39 7.37 -11.74
CA GLU A 175 14.95 6.20 -12.48
C GLU A 175 13.43 6.27 -12.71
N GLY A 176 12.99 6.43 -13.98
CA GLY A 176 11.57 6.63 -14.29
C GLY A 176 10.69 5.44 -13.92
N GLU A 177 11.19 4.19 -14.07
CA GLU A 177 10.45 2.99 -13.68
C GLU A 177 10.28 2.92 -12.16
N PHE A 178 11.32 3.25 -11.40
CA PHE A 178 11.26 3.31 -9.95
C PHE A 178 10.25 4.36 -9.47
N LEU A 179 10.27 5.57 -10.04
CA LEU A 179 9.31 6.62 -9.68
C LEU A 179 7.87 6.22 -9.97
N ASN A 180 7.61 5.57 -11.11
CA ASN A 180 6.28 5.07 -11.44
C ASN A 180 5.81 4.03 -10.42
N LEU A 181 6.70 3.12 -10.03
CA LEU A 181 6.41 2.11 -9.02
C LEU A 181 6.13 2.75 -7.65
N PHE A 182 7.01 3.64 -7.20
CA PHE A 182 6.87 4.34 -5.92
C PHE A 182 5.55 5.11 -5.83
N PHE A 183 5.22 5.90 -6.86
CA PHE A 183 3.98 6.68 -6.86
C PHE A 183 2.73 5.81 -6.98
N ARG A 184 2.81 4.68 -7.69
CA ARG A 184 1.74 3.69 -7.70
C ARG A 184 1.47 3.15 -6.30
N GLU A 185 2.50 2.73 -5.58
CA GLU A 185 2.37 2.23 -4.21
C GLU A 185 1.90 3.31 -3.23
N LEU A 186 2.38 4.55 -3.38
CA LEU A 186 1.93 5.68 -2.59
C LEU A 186 0.43 5.91 -2.71
N VAL A 187 -0.11 5.80 -3.92
CA VAL A 187 -1.54 6.02 -4.19
C VAL A 187 -2.41 4.85 -3.73
N ARG A 188 -1.89 3.61 -3.78
CA ARG A 188 -2.61 2.39 -3.41
C ARG A 188 -2.58 2.05 -1.93
N SER A 189 -1.58 2.58 -1.23
CA SER A 189 -1.40 2.31 0.19
C SER A 189 -2.56 2.82 1.04
N HIS A 190 -2.80 2.11 2.13
CA HIS A 190 -3.71 2.54 3.19
C HIS A 190 -2.89 3.11 4.33
N TYR A 191 -3.32 4.23 4.85
CA TYR A 191 -2.61 4.98 5.88
C TYR A 191 -3.43 5.06 7.15
N LEU A 192 -2.74 5.18 8.27
CA LEU A 192 -3.35 5.56 9.54
C LEU A 192 -3.38 7.09 9.63
N VAL A 193 -4.53 7.62 10.02
CA VAL A 193 -4.72 9.05 10.30
C VAL A 193 -5.16 9.18 11.74
N ALA A 194 -4.43 9.98 12.54
CA ALA A 194 -4.82 10.29 13.90
C ALA A 194 -5.98 11.29 13.89
N ILE A 195 -6.99 11.01 14.70
CA ILE A 195 -8.12 11.91 14.93
C ILE A 195 -8.29 12.13 16.43
N GLU A 196 -8.72 13.33 16.81
CA GLU A 196 -9.00 13.69 18.19
C GLU A 196 -10.49 13.99 18.34
N THR A 197 -11.11 13.44 19.37
CA THR A 197 -12.55 13.57 19.60
C THR A 197 -12.82 14.04 21.03
N ASP A 198 -13.94 14.75 21.23
CA ASP A 198 -14.41 15.20 22.54
C ASP A 198 -15.16 14.10 23.32
N GLY A 199 -15.10 12.88 22.85
CA GLY A 199 -15.71 11.70 23.46
C GLY A 199 -15.25 10.42 22.80
N SER A 200 -15.66 9.28 23.36
CA SER A 200 -15.40 7.99 22.71
C SER A 200 -16.17 7.89 21.40
N LEU A 201 -15.51 7.52 20.33
CA LEU A 201 -16.21 7.08 19.12
C LEU A 201 -17.16 5.93 19.49
N PRO A 202 -18.36 5.86 18.92
CA PRO A 202 -19.21 4.70 19.07
C PRO A 202 -18.43 3.46 18.60
N ILE A 203 -18.64 2.34 19.28
CA ILE A 203 -18.06 1.06 18.87
C ILE A 203 -18.50 0.85 17.42
N GLY A 204 -17.53 0.60 16.53
CA GLY A 204 -17.75 0.43 15.10
C GLY A 204 -18.74 -0.71 14.81
N GLU A 205 -19.41 -0.62 13.70
CA GLU A 205 -20.24 -1.70 13.16
C GLU A 205 -19.33 -2.91 12.79
N LYS A 206 -19.92 -4.07 12.52
CA LYS A 206 -19.17 -5.30 12.22
C LYS A 206 -18.25 -5.18 10.98
N ASP A 207 -18.52 -4.22 10.10
CA ASP A 207 -17.73 -3.89 8.91
C ASP A 207 -16.59 -2.90 9.20
N GLY A 208 -16.43 -2.47 10.46
CA GLY A 208 -15.43 -1.49 10.87
C GLY A 208 -15.78 -0.04 10.58
N SER A 209 -16.95 0.23 10.01
CA SER A 209 -17.46 1.59 9.88
C SER A 209 -17.88 2.15 11.24
N VAL A 210 -17.76 3.46 11.40
CA VAL A 210 -18.18 4.17 12.61
C VAL A 210 -19.14 5.28 12.21
N THR A 211 -20.36 5.21 12.73
CA THR A 211 -21.33 6.31 12.54
C THR A 211 -21.10 7.38 13.60
N LEU A 212 -20.68 8.56 13.16
CA LEU A 212 -20.48 9.71 14.05
C LEU A 212 -21.83 10.23 14.56
N LYS A 213 -21.92 10.48 15.86
CA LYS A 213 -23.13 11.10 16.44
C LYS A 213 -23.22 12.56 16.03
N ALA A 214 -24.42 13.05 15.76
CA ALA A 214 -24.66 14.46 15.49
C ALA A 214 -24.17 15.31 16.67
N GLY A 215 -23.36 16.36 16.38
CA GLY A 215 -22.79 17.25 17.38
C GLY A 215 -21.43 16.83 17.97
N MET A 216 -20.90 15.65 17.62
CA MET A 216 -19.54 15.26 18.00
C MET A 216 -18.53 16.20 17.32
N LYS A 217 -17.55 16.67 18.10
CA LYS A 217 -16.42 17.43 17.56
C LYS A 217 -15.29 16.47 17.24
N LEU A 218 -14.79 16.58 16.03
CA LEU A 218 -13.66 15.82 15.52
C LEU A 218 -12.60 16.79 15.01
N THR A 219 -11.37 16.62 15.46
CA THR A 219 -10.23 17.39 14.99
C THR A 219 -9.18 16.44 14.44
N ILE A 220 -8.60 16.80 13.31
CA ILE A 220 -7.46 16.10 12.73
C ILE A 220 -6.24 16.96 13.03
N PRO A 221 -5.29 16.47 13.85
CA PRO A 221 -4.08 17.24 14.14
C PRO A 221 -3.24 17.42 12.87
N HIS A 222 -2.70 18.63 12.70
CA HIS A 222 -1.84 18.98 11.58
C HIS A 222 -0.43 19.24 12.10
N VAL A 223 0.55 19.06 11.24
CA VAL A 223 1.95 19.41 11.52
C VAL A 223 2.33 20.66 10.73
N THR A 224 3.17 21.49 11.33
CA THR A 224 3.76 22.63 10.64
C THR A 224 5.12 22.22 10.10
N MET A 225 5.29 22.32 8.79
CA MET A 225 6.55 22.08 8.11
C MET A 225 7.51 23.25 8.31
N ASP A 226 8.80 23.05 8.06
CA ASP A 226 9.87 24.05 8.28
C ASP A 226 9.61 25.42 7.62
N ARG A 227 8.87 25.44 6.51
CA ARG A 227 8.50 26.67 5.80
C ARG A 227 7.23 27.32 6.31
N GLY A 228 6.63 26.81 7.41
CA GLY A 228 5.40 27.29 7.98
C GLY A 228 4.14 26.77 7.28
N GLU A 229 4.25 25.86 6.34
CA GLU A 229 3.13 25.22 5.67
C GLU A 229 2.47 24.21 6.61
N SER A 230 1.14 24.14 6.60
CA SER A 230 0.38 23.11 7.30
C SER A 230 0.33 21.84 6.44
N ALA A 231 0.48 20.69 7.05
CA ALA A 231 0.35 19.39 6.39
C ALA A 231 -0.41 18.40 7.27
N LEU A 232 -1.24 17.56 6.64
CA LEU A 232 -1.90 16.45 7.28
C LEU A 232 -0.90 15.30 7.52
N PRO A 233 -0.61 14.90 8.77
CA PRO A 233 0.24 13.76 9.05
C PRO A 233 -0.51 12.45 8.77
N VAL A 234 0.12 11.55 8.02
CA VAL A 234 -0.36 10.19 7.76
C VAL A 234 0.73 9.18 8.05
N PHE A 235 0.38 7.97 8.43
CA PHE A 235 1.34 6.98 8.88
C PHE A 235 1.18 5.67 8.13
N THR A 236 2.29 5.06 7.73
CA THR A 236 2.32 3.81 6.99
C THR A 236 1.96 2.59 7.84
N ASP A 237 2.11 2.70 9.14
CA ASP A 237 1.92 1.61 10.11
C ASP A 237 1.79 2.15 11.53
N TRP A 238 1.45 1.25 12.46
CA TRP A 238 1.28 1.60 13.86
C TRP A 238 2.56 2.04 14.58
N PHE A 239 3.72 1.57 14.11
CA PHE A 239 5.00 1.98 14.66
C PHE A 239 5.29 3.45 14.33
N ALA A 240 5.07 3.85 13.07
CA ALA A 240 5.20 5.22 12.63
C ALA A 240 4.21 6.16 13.36
N LEU A 241 2.96 5.73 13.57
CA LEU A 241 1.98 6.48 14.37
C LEU A 241 2.44 6.62 15.83
N GLY A 242 2.98 5.56 16.44
CA GLY A 242 3.52 5.59 17.80
C GLY A 242 4.70 6.56 17.95
N ALA A 243 5.48 6.82 16.89
CA ALA A 243 6.53 7.84 16.91
C ALA A 243 5.96 9.25 17.13
N MET A 244 4.79 9.57 16.57
CA MET A 244 4.07 10.82 16.85
C MET A 244 3.72 10.95 18.33
N ASP A 245 3.18 9.89 18.94
CA ASP A 245 2.80 9.91 20.36
C ASP A 245 4.01 10.10 21.27
N ARG A 246 5.14 9.48 20.94
CA ARG A 246 6.40 9.69 21.67
C ARG A 246 6.86 11.13 21.57
N GLN A 247 6.84 11.72 20.38
CA GLN A 247 7.27 13.10 20.14
C GLN A 247 6.36 14.10 20.86
N MET A 248 5.04 13.92 20.80
CA MET A 248 4.10 14.80 21.49
C MET A 248 4.26 14.76 23.00
N ARG A 249 4.50 13.57 23.59
CA ARG A 249 4.84 13.45 25.02
C ARG A 249 6.15 14.17 25.35
N ALA A 250 7.18 14.01 24.51
CA ALA A 250 8.47 14.67 24.73
C ALA A 250 8.34 16.20 24.69
N MET A 251 7.42 16.75 23.92
CA MET A 251 7.12 18.17 23.83
C MET A 251 6.12 18.65 24.91
N ASN A 252 5.72 17.80 25.86
CA ASN A 252 4.68 18.08 26.84
C ASN A 252 3.36 18.59 26.24
N GLN A 253 3.06 18.22 25.00
CA GLN A 253 1.78 18.55 24.37
C GLN A 253 0.72 17.58 24.89
N GLN A 254 -0.17 18.08 25.73
CA GLN A 254 -1.30 17.33 26.25
C GLN A 254 -2.55 17.67 25.47
N MET A 255 -3.37 16.68 25.19
CA MET A 255 -4.71 16.91 24.66
C MET A 255 -5.57 17.66 25.69
N GLU A 256 -6.58 18.38 25.24
CA GLU A 256 -7.57 18.98 26.12
C GLU A 256 -8.24 17.92 26.99
N ALA A 257 -8.59 18.31 28.23
CA ALA A 257 -9.23 17.40 29.17
C ALA A 257 -10.54 16.85 28.58
N GLY A 258 -10.66 15.51 28.57
CA GLY A 258 -11.81 14.81 28.01
C GLY A 258 -11.69 14.42 26.52
N TRP A 259 -10.68 14.92 25.81
CA TRP A 259 -10.41 14.49 24.44
C TRP A 259 -9.67 13.15 24.40
N LYS A 260 -9.95 12.36 23.39
CA LYS A 260 -9.30 11.08 23.11
C LYS A 260 -8.76 11.08 21.70
N ARG A 261 -7.60 10.42 21.53
CA ARG A 261 -7.04 10.15 20.22
C ARG A 261 -7.50 8.78 19.76
N GLU A 262 -8.04 8.77 18.58
CA GLU A 262 -8.47 7.59 17.84
C GLU A 262 -7.71 7.52 16.52
N THR A 263 -7.86 6.42 15.79
CA THR A 263 -7.16 6.22 14.52
C THR A 263 -8.15 5.74 13.48
N MET A 264 -8.08 6.32 12.28
CA MET A 264 -8.84 5.86 11.14
C MET A 264 -7.88 5.34 10.05
N ILE A 265 -8.37 4.39 9.25
CA ILE A 265 -7.68 3.92 8.05
C ILE A 265 -8.22 4.72 6.87
N ALA A 266 -7.33 5.30 6.06
CA ALA A 266 -7.68 6.08 4.89
C ALA A 266 -6.78 5.75 3.70
N GLY A 267 -7.37 5.54 2.52
CA GLY A 267 -6.62 5.49 1.26
C GLY A 267 -6.33 6.90 0.75
N PHE A 268 -5.51 7.00 -0.30
CA PHE A 268 -5.12 8.28 -0.90
C PHE A 268 -6.30 9.19 -1.26
N PRO A 269 -7.40 8.72 -1.91
CA PRO A 269 -8.54 9.59 -2.22
C PRO A 269 -9.21 10.18 -0.99
N GLN A 270 -9.34 9.41 0.09
CA GLN A 270 -9.91 9.87 1.36
C GLN A 270 -9.00 10.92 2.01
N ILE A 271 -7.67 10.69 2.02
CA ILE A 271 -6.70 11.67 2.52
C ILE A 271 -6.85 12.99 1.77
N VAL A 272 -6.86 12.95 0.44
CA VAL A 272 -7.02 14.14 -0.39
C VAL A 272 -8.32 14.88 -0.09
N SER A 273 -9.40 14.16 0.22
CA SER A 273 -10.69 14.78 0.59
C SER A 273 -10.69 15.48 1.95
N MET A 274 -9.75 15.16 2.84
CA MET A 274 -9.58 15.80 4.15
C MET A 274 -8.73 17.07 4.09
N LEU A 275 -7.96 17.27 3.01
CA LEU A 275 -7.07 18.43 2.88
C LEU A 275 -7.83 19.71 2.63
N THR A 276 -7.36 20.79 3.23
CA THR A 276 -7.83 22.14 2.90
C THR A 276 -7.18 22.62 1.61
N LYS A 277 -7.71 23.70 1.03
CA LYS A 277 -7.19 24.23 -0.23
C LYS A 277 -5.72 24.64 -0.11
N GLY A 278 -4.87 24.06 -0.92
CA GLY A 278 -3.45 24.37 -0.95
C GLY A 278 -2.62 23.64 0.11
N GLU A 279 -3.22 22.68 0.79
CA GLU A 279 -2.56 21.84 1.77
C GLU A 279 -2.04 20.54 1.13
N GLY A 280 -0.89 20.06 1.63
CA GLY A 280 -0.35 18.75 1.34
C GLY A 280 -0.49 17.80 2.52
N PHE A 281 0.04 16.60 2.38
CA PHE A 281 0.15 15.67 3.49
C PHE A 281 1.59 15.16 3.65
N VAL A 282 1.93 14.72 4.83
CA VAL A 282 3.27 14.22 5.14
C VAL A 282 3.18 12.80 5.68
N ILE A 283 3.94 11.90 5.05
CA ILE A 283 4.03 10.51 5.44
C ILE A 283 5.13 10.39 6.49
N ASN A 284 4.82 9.75 7.63
CA ASN A 284 5.74 9.47 8.73
C ASN A 284 6.56 10.69 9.20
N PRO A 285 5.93 11.82 9.58
CA PRO A 285 6.64 13.08 9.88
C PRO A 285 7.66 12.98 11.02
N TYR A 286 7.56 11.94 11.86
CA TYR A 286 8.45 11.73 13.01
C TYR A 286 9.39 10.52 12.83
N GLY A 287 9.45 10.01 11.62
CA GLY A 287 10.30 8.87 11.26
C GLY A 287 11.46 9.28 10.35
N PRO A 288 12.43 8.39 10.16
CA PRO A 288 13.57 8.64 9.27
C PRO A 288 13.17 8.67 7.78
N GLN A 289 11.99 8.18 7.42
CA GLN A 289 11.47 8.17 6.05
C GLN A 289 10.32 9.18 5.87
N LEU A 290 10.50 10.40 6.36
CA LEU A 290 9.56 11.48 6.11
C LEU A 290 9.45 11.75 4.61
N PHE A 291 8.23 11.76 4.08
CA PHE A 291 7.96 12.10 2.70
C PHE A 291 6.81 13.11 2.60
N TYR A 292 7.09 14.31 2.12
CA TYR A 292 6.07 15.33 1.92
C TYR A 292 5.44 15.22 0.53
N VAL A 293 4.13 15.05 0.49
CA VAL A 293 3.32 15.05 -0.72
C VAL A 293 2.68 16.42 -0.88
N SER A 294 3.32 17.25 -1.70
CA SER A 294 2.87 18.63 -1.92
C SER A 294 1.54 18.69 -2.68
N PRO A 295 0.79 19.81 -2.59
CA PRO A 295 -0.44 19.99 -3.36
C PRO A 295 -0.24 19.84 -4.87
N GLU A 296 0.93 20.26 -5.39
CA GLU A 296 1.26 20.10 -6.81
C GLU A 296 1.48 18.63 -7.17
N LEU A 297 2.20 17.88 -6.31
CA LEU A 297 2.40 16.44 -6.52
C LEU A 297 1.05 15.70 -6.45
N ILE A 298 0.18 16.03 -5.51
CA ILE A 298 -1.18 15.48 -5.43
C ILE A 298 -1.94 15.72 -6.73
N HIS A 299 -1.92 16.96 -7.23
CA HIS A 299 -2.60 17.30 -8.48
C HIS A 299 -2.05 16.49 -9.67
N ASN A 300 -0.72 16.35 -9.76
CA ASN A 300 -0.07 15.61 -10.82
C ASN A 300 -0.40 14.11 -10.76
N LEU A 301 -0.39 13.52 -9.54
CA LEU A 301 -0.77 12.13 -9.33
C LEU A 301 -2.24 11.89 -9.72
N MET A 302 -3.16 12.72 -9.24
CA MET A 302 -4.59 12.60 -9.56
C MET A 302 -4.89 12.78 -11.04
N SER A 303 -4.09 13.57 -11.76
CA SER A 303 -4.23 13.80 -13.20
C SER A 303 -3.56 12.71 -14.03
N SER A 304 -2.79 11.81 -13.43
CA SER A 304 -2.08 10.75 -14.15
C SER A 304 -3.05 9.72 -14.72
N PRO A 305 -2.75 9.14 -15.90
CA PRO A 305 -3.57 8.06 -16.47
C PRO A 305 -3.73 6.87 -15.53
N GLY A 306 -2.68 6.51 -14.79
CA GLY A 306 -2.71 5.40 -13.82
C GLY A 306 -3.73 5.65 -12.71
N TYR A 307 -3.69 6.83 -12.08
CA TYR A 307 -4.67 7.20 -11.06
C TYR A 307 -6.10 7.24 -11.62
N GLN A 308 -6.28 7.85 -12.79
CA GLN A 308 -7.60 7.95 -13.41
C GLN A 308 -8.16 6.58 -13.82
N SER A 309 -7.30 5.65 -14.18
CA SER A 309 -7.72 4.26 -14.45
C SER A 309 -8.16 3.54 -13.17
N GLU A 310 -7.50 3.80 -12.06
CA GLU A 310 -7.74 3.09 -10.79
C GLU A 310 -8.85 3.74 -9.94
N PHE A 311 -8.83 5.07 -9.80
CA PHE A 311 -9.74 5.84 -8.92
C PHE A 311 -10.69 6.77 -9.67
N GLY A 312 -10.53 6.93 -10.99
CA GLY A 312 -11.44 7.71 -11.81
C GLY A 312 -12.83 7.09 -11.87
N LYS A 313 -13.82 7.84 -12.34
CA LYS A 313 -15.15 7.28 -12.56
C LYS A 313 -15.10 6.19 -13.60
N ALA A 314 -15.64 5.03 -13.31
CA ALA A 314 -15.76 3.93 -14.26
C ALA A 314 -16.48 4.40 -15.53
N ARG A 315 -15.86 4.12 -16.67
CA ARG A 315 -16.47 4.35 -18.00
C ARG A 315 -16.62 3.00 -18.66
N VAL A 316 -17.85 2.52 -18.74
CA VAL A 316 -18.16 1.33 -19.53
C VAL A 316 -18.27 1.77 -20.99
N GLN A 317 -17.40 1.23 -21.84
CA GLN A 317 -17.45 1.42 -23.28
C GLN A 317 -17.88 0.11 -23.93
N SER A 318 -18.93 0.16 -24.76
CA SER A 318 -19.31 -0.98 -25.56
C SER A 318 -18.41 -1.02 -26.80
N MET A 319 -17.71 -2.13 -27.01
CA MET A 319 -16.95 -2.40 -28.22
C MET A 319 -17.52 -3.62 -28.92
N GLU A 320 -17.74 -3.53 -30.22
CA GLU A 320 -18.02 -4.71 -31.03
C GLU A 320 -16.70 -5.45 -31.28
N VAL A 321 -16.62 -6.70 -30.84
CA VAL A 321 -15.50 -7.59 -31.20
C VAL A 321 -15.66 -7.93 -32.69
N LYS A 322 -14.63 -7.64 -33.47
CA LYS A 322 -14.60 -8.02 -34.88
C LYS A 322 -14.73 -9.52 -35.01
N LYS A 323 -15.48 -9.97 -36.01
CA LYS A 323 -15.85 -11.38 -36.20
C LYS A 323 -14.65 -12.33 -36.34
N ASP A 324 -13.49 -11.80 -36.75
CA ASP A 324 -12.25 -12.54 -37.00
C ASP A 324 -11.14 -12.19 -36.03
N ALA A 325 -11.46 -11.55 -34.87
CA ALA A 325 -10.45 -11.22 -33.87
C ALA A 325 -10.03 -12.48 -33.10
N GLU A 326 -8.73 -12.77 -33.10
CA GLU A 326 -8.16 -13.84 -32.30
C GLU A 326 -8.00 -13.37 -30.85
N VAL A 327 -8.66 -14.07 -29.93
CA VAL A 327 -8.60 -13.82 -28.50
C VAL A 327 -8.16 -15.09 -27.80
N LEU A 328 -7.08 -15.01 -27.04
CA LEU A 328 -6.64 -16.11 -26.18
C LEU A 328 -7.35 -16.01 -24.84
N LEU A 329 -8.01 -17.11 -24.44
CA LEU A 329 -8.66 -17.23 -23.14
C LEU A 329 -7.97 -18.30 -22.31
N GLY A 330 -7.89 -18.09 -21.00
CA GLY A 330 -7.37 -19.06 -20.06
C GLY A 330 -7.80 -18.73 -18.63
N TYR A 331 -7.49 -19.63 -17.70
CA TYR A 331 -7.70 -19.36 -16.28
C TYR A 331 -6.55 -18.47 -15.78
N PRO A 332 -6.86 -17.46 -14.94
CA PRO A 332 -5.81 -16.74 -14.23
C PRO A 332 -5.07 -17.72 -13.30
N LYS A 333 -3.76 -17.55 -13.14
CA LYS A 333 -2.99 -18.33 -12.16
C LYS A 333 -3.37 -17.89 -10.76
N ASP A 334 -3.55 -18.86 -9.88
CA ASP A 334 -3.84 -18.62 -8.47
C ASP A 334 -2.75 -17.75 -7.84
N ASN A 335 -3.18 -16.66 -7.24
CA ASN A 335 -2.37 -15.74 -6.48
C ASN A 335 -3.29 -14.88 -5.61
N GLU A 336 -2.73 -14.10 -4.68
CA GLU A 336 -3.50 -13.33 -3.71
C GLU A 336 -4.46 -12.31 -4.35
N GLU A 337 -4.06 -11.67 -5.46
CA GLU A 337 -4.94 -10.76 -6.21
C GLU A 337 -6.14 -11.51 -6.80
N VAL A 338 -5.90 -12.64 -7.46
CA VAL A 338 -6.97 -13.47 -8.05
C VAL A 338 -7.91 -14.01 -6.98
N GLU A 339 -7.38 -14.47 -5.85
CA GLU A 339 -8.21 -14.93 -4.73
C GLU A 339 -9.05 -13.78 -4.12
N ALA A 340 -8.46 -12.59 -4.00
CA ALA A 340 -9.20 -11.41 -3.52
C ALA A 340 -10.31 -11.01 -4.49
N LEU A 341 -10.02 -11.01 -5.82
CA LEU A 341 -11.01 -10.77 -6.86
C LEU A 341 -12.13 -11.81 -6.82
N HIS A 342 -11.80 -13.10 -6.72
CA HIS A 342 -12.80 -14.18 -6.61
C HIS A 342 -13.73 -13.94 -5.41
N ARG A 343 -13.18 -13.69 -4.21
CA ARG A 343 -13.99 -13.41 -3.02
C ARG A 343 -14.91 -12.20 -3.23
N ARG A 344 -14.39 -11.11 -3.81
CA ARG A 344 -15.14 -9.88 -4.06
C ARG A 344 -16.26 -10.09 -5.07
N LEU A 345 -15.99 -10.78 -6.18
CA LEU A 345 -16.96 -11.11 -7.22
C LEU A 345 -18.08 -12.03 -6.70
N ILE A 346 -17.72 -13.07 -5.93
CA ILE A 346 -18.72 -13.97 -5.30
C ILE A 346 -19.59 -13.21 -4.32
N SER A 347 -18.99 -12.35 -3.47
CA SER A 347 -19.74 -11.53 -2.52
C SER A 347 -20.70 -10.58 -3.23
N PHE A 348 -20.22 -9.93 -4.30
CA PHE A 348 -21.06 -9.06 -5.15
C PHE A 348 -22.23 -9.83 -5.75
N ALA A 349 -22.00 -10.98 -6.38
CA ALA A 349 -23.03 -11.79 -7.00
C ALA A 349 -24.09 -12.27 -6.00
N LYS A 350 -23.70 -12.60 -4.76
CA LYS A 350 -24.64 -13.00 -3.69
C LYS A 350 -25.61 -11.89 -3.30
N THR A 351 -25.18 -10.63 -3.39
CA THR A 351 -26.00 -9.47 -3.00
C THR A 351 -26.89 -8.94 -4.14
N HIS A 352 -26.67 -9.41 -5.39
CA HIS A 352 -27.40 -8.95 -6.59
C HIS A 352 -28.23 -10.10 -7.16
N SER A 353 -29.52 -10.11 -6.84
CA SER A 353 -30.44 -11.23 -7.17
C SER A 353 -30.65 -11.46 -8.66
N GLU A 354 -30.36 -10.48 -9.49
CA GLU A 354 -30.42 -10.53 -10.94
C GLU A 354 -29.27 -11.32 -11.59
N ILE A 355 -28.18 -11.58 -10.86
CA ILE A 355 -27.04 -12.36 -11.35
C ILE A 355 -27.34 -13.86 -11.12
N ALA A 356 -27.53 -14.60 -12.19
CA ALA A 356 -27.71 -16.05 -12.15
C ALA A 356 -26.37 -16.80 -12.13
N MET A 357 -25.37 -16.29 -12.87
CA MET A 357 -24.03 -16.88 -12.93
C MET A 357 -22.99 -15.78 -13.13
N LEU A 358 -21.81 -16.00 -12.56
CA LEU A 358 -20.63 -15.15 -12.77
C LEU A 358 -19.39 -16.03 -12.89
N ASP A 359 -18.52 -15.70 -13.86
CA ASP A 359 -17.25 -16.38 -14.06
C ASP A 359 -16.15 -15.36 -14.40
N MET A 360 -14.87 -15.74 -14.20
CA MET A 360 -13.72 -14.89 -14.49
C MET A 360 -12.63 -15.68 -15.23
N LEU A 361 -12.27 -15.19 -16.40
CA LEU A 361 -11.16 -15.68 -17.21
C LEU A 361 -10.10 -14.61 -17.40
N LEU A 362 -8.91 -15.01 -17.81
CA LEU A 362 -7.87 -14.13 -18.32
C LEU A 362 -7.98 -14.08 -19.84
N LYS A 363 -8.13 -12.87 -20.39
CA LYS A 363 -8.17 -12.61 -21.83
C LYS A 363 -6.89 -11.90 -22.26
N ARG A 364 -6.35 -12.34 -23.40
CA ARG A 364 -5.29 -11.61 -24.12
C ARG A 364 -5.72 -11.38 -25.56
N ASP A 365 -5.70 -10.12 -26.00
CA ASP A 365 -6.06 -9.74 -27.36
C ASP A 365 -4.85 -9.76 -28.31
N GLU A 366 -5.09 -9.50 -29.61
CA GLU A 366 -4.07 -9.44 -30.65
C GLU A 366 -2.99 -8.39 -30.41
N SER A 367 -3.30 -7.31 -29.67
CA SER A 367 -2.33 -6.28 -29.29
C SER A 367 -1.39 -6.74 -28.18
N GLY A 368 -1.67 -7.89 -27.55
CA GLY A 368 -0.99 -8.41 -26.38
C GLY A 368 -1.52 -7.82 -25.07
N THR A 369 -2.56 -7.00 -25.10
CA THR A 369 -3.21 -6.45 -23.90
C THR A 369 -3.91 -7.58 -23.14
N THR A 370 -3.65 -7.64 -21.84
CA THR A 370 -4.26 -8.64 -20.95
C THR A 370 -5.32 -7.96 -20.08
N SER A 371 -6.47 -8.62 -19.93
CA SER A 371 -7.60 -8.18 -19.10
C SER A 371 -8.24 -9.37 -18.37
N TYR A 372 -8.91 -9.12 -17.25
CA TYR A 372 -9.86 -10.07 -16.71
C TYR A 372 -11.17 -9.99 -17.50
N LEU A 373 -11.64 -11.12 -18.03
CA LEU A 373 -12.92 -11.22 -18.72
C LEU A 373 -13.96 -11.75 -17.72
N ILE A 374 -14.91 -10.91 -17.37
CA ILE A 374 -16.01 -11.26 -16.48
C ILE A 374 -17.21 -11.66 -17.34
N ILE A 375 -17.66 -12.90 -17.17
CA ILE A 375 -18.81 -13.46 -17.87
C ILE A 375 -19.97 -13.47 -16.88
N VAL A 376 -21.07 -12.82 -17.26
CA VAL A 376 -22.24 -12.70 -16.38
C VAL A 376 -23.50 -13.22 -17.08
N ASP A 377 -24.26 -14.04 -16.39
CA ASP A 377 -25.62 -14.40 -16.81
C ASP A 377 -26.63 -13.57 -16.01
N MET A 378 -27.24 -12.61 -16.68
CA MET A 378 -28.25 -11.69 -16.13
C MET A 378 -29.05 -11.03 -17.25
N PRO A 379 -30.25 -10.46 -16.95
CA PRO A 379 -31.03 -9.72 -17.93
C PRO A 379 -30.25 -8.55 -18.56
N GLU A 380 -30.36 -8.38 -19.88
CA GLU A 380 -29.56 -7.42 -20.66
C GLU A 380 -29.77 -5.97 -20.21
N GLU A 381 -31.00 -5.62 -19.80
CA GLU A 381 -31.35 -4.28 -19.32
C GLU A 381 -30.56 -3.82 -18.09
N HIS A 382 -30.06 -4.76 -17.27
CA HIS A 382 -29.31 -4.48 -16.06
C HIS A 382 -27.78 -4.53 -16.28
N CYS A 383 -27.30 -5.03 -17.43
CA CYS A 383 -25.88 -5.28 -17.67
C CYS A 383 -25.01 -4.04 -17.50
N HIS A 384 -25.41 -2.90 -18.06
CA HIS A 384 -24.57 -1.68 -18.04
C HIS A 384 -24.27 -1.19 -16.62
N GLU A 385 -25.31 -1.07 -15.80
CA GLU A 385 -25.15 -0.61 -14.39
C GLU A 385 -24.44 -1.67 -13.54
N CYS A 386 -24.75 -2.94 -13.75
CA CYS A 386 -24.10 -4.04 -13.05
C CYS A 386 -22.60 -4.13 -13.38
N PHE A 387 -22.19 -4.03 -14.66
CA PHE A 387 -20.79 -4.06 -15.05
C PHE A 387 -20.01 -2.91 -14.44
N LYS A 388 -20.61 -1.71 -14.41
CA LYS A 388 -20.03 -0.57 -13.74
C LYS A 388 -19.86 -0.82 -12.23
N ALA A 389 -20.88 -1.37 -11.57
CA ALA A 389 -20.84 -1.66 -10.14
C ALA A 389 -19.82 -2.75 -9.80
N ILE A 390 -19.71 -3.82 -10.61
CA ILE A 390 -18.67 -4.85 -10.47
C ILE A 390 -17.29 -4.20 -10.59
N TYR A 391 -17.04 -3.41 -11.65
CA TYR A 391 -15.75 -2.74 -11.83
C TYR A 391 -15.42 -1.84 -10.64
N GLU A 392 -16.34 -0.99 -10.20
CA GLU A 392 -16.14 -0.11 -9.04
C GLU A 392 -15.84 -0.89 -7.75
N SER A 393 -16.42 -2.06 -7.60
CA SER A 393 -16.16 -2.92 -6.43
C SER A 393 -14.82 -3.63 -6.46
N CYS A 394 -14.20 -3.83 -7.64
CA CYS A 394 -12.99 -4.63 -7.83
C CYS A 394 -11.76 -3.83 -8.22
N ARG A 395 -11.90 -2.55 -8.64
CA ARG A 395 -10.81 -1.77 -9.25
C ARG A 395 -9.61 -1.57 -8.34
N ASP A 396 -9.83 -1.54 -7.02
CA ASP A 396 -8.78 -1.44 -6.00
C ASP A 396 -7.89 -2.69 -5.93
N LEU A 397 -8.35 -3.81 -6.50
CA LEU A 397 -7.65 -5.09 -6.56
C LEU A 397 -6.91 -5.31 -7.90
N LEU A 398 -7.12 -4.46 -8.92
CA LEU A 398 -6.55 -4.62 -10.25
C LEU A 398 -5.09 -4.13 -10.30
N HIS A 399 -4.17 -4.90 -9.74
CA HIS A 399 -2.75 -4.52 -9.64
C HIS A 399 -1.90 -5.03 -10.81
N ARG A 400 -2.05 -6.32 -11.16
CA ARG A 400 -1.28 -6.98 -12.21
C ARG A 400 -1.92 -6.81 -13.58
N VAL A 401 -3.24 -6.98 -13.61
CA VAL A 401 -4.05 -6.86 -14.81
C VAL A 401 -5.00 -5.69 -14.61
N PRO A 402 -4.66 -4.49 -15.16
CA PRO A 402 -5.37 -3.26 -14.83
C PRO A 402 -6.72 -3.11 -15.55
N TYR A 403 -7.08 -4.06 -16.40
CA TYR A 403 -8.29 -4.00 -17.21
C TYR A 403 -9.26 -5.11 -16.88
N MET A 404 -10.55 -4.79 -16.94
CA MET A 404 -11.65 -5.72 -16.77
C MET A 404 -12.63 -5.55 -17.90
N ASP A 405 -12.83 -6.61 -18.68
CA ASP A 405 -13.81 -6.68 -19.76
C ASP A 405 -15.03 -7.45 -19.29
N PHE A 406 -16.17 -7.12 -19.84
CA PHE A 406 -17.44 -7.74 -19.45
C PHE A 406 -18.17 -8.28 -20.66
N VAL A 407 -18.79 -9.45 -20.49
CA VAL A 407 -19.63 -10.06 -21.49
C VAL A 407 -20.84 -10.74 -20.81
N THR A 408 -22.00 -10.59 -21.42
CA THR A 408 -23.20 -11.31 -20.95
C THR A 408 -23.45 -12.54 -21.80
N LEU A 409 -23.96 -13.63 -21.19
CA LEU A 409 -24.40 -14.83 -21.91
C LEU A 409 -25.60 -14.57 -22.83
N GLN A 410 -26.31 -13.48 -22.65
CA GLN A 410 -27.45 -13.08 -23.49
C GLN A 410 -27.02 -12.58 -24.88
N ARG A 411 -25.77 -12.08 -25.01
CA ARG A 411 -25.24 -11.56 -26.27
C ARG A 411 -24.19 -12.49 -26.89
N GLY A 412 -24.61 -13.23 -27.91
CA GLY A 412 -23.75 -13.87 -28.89
C GLY A 412 -23.08 -15.18 -28.46
N ASP A 413 -22.45 -15.82 -29.44
CA ASP A 413 -21.88 -17.16 -29.30
C ASP A 413 -20.52 -17.14 -28.57
N PHE A 414 -19.81 -15.98 -28.57
CA PHE A 414 -18.52 -15.83 -27.90
C PHE A 414 -18.61 -16.11 -26.39
N ALA A 415 -19.56 -15.49 -25.71
CA ALA A 415 -19.74 -15.68 -24.27
C ALA A 415 -20.13 -17.13 -23.91
N LYS A 416 -20.96 -17.76 -24.76
CA LYS A 416 -21.34 -19.17 -24.58
C LYS A 416 -20.17 -20.12 -24.79
N GLY A 417 -19.29 -19.82 -25.77
CA GLY A 417 -18.07 -20.59 -26.02
C GLY A 417 -16.98 -20.39 -24.97
N ALA A 418 -16.97 -19.25 -24.29
CA ALA A 418 -16.04 -18.94 -23.23
C ALA A 418 -16.49 -19.44 -21.85
N ARG A 419 -17.75 -19.89 -21.71
CA ARG A 419 -18.30 -20.41 -20.46
C ARG A 419 -17.52 -21.63 -19.99
N THR A 420 -17.17 -21.66 -18.70
CA THR A 420 -16.52 -22.80 -18.06
C THR A 420 -17.55 -23.80 -17.54
N GLU A 421 -17.13 -25.04 -17.31
CA GLU A 421 -17.99 -26.07 -16.71
C GLU A 421 -18.29 -25.78 -15.23
N GLU A 422 -17.33 -25.16 -14.53
CA GLU A 422 -17.43 -24.78 -13.12
C GLU A 422 -17.26 -23.25 -12.99
N PRO A 423 -18.35 -22.47 -13.09
CA PRO A 423 -18.29 -21.03 -12.94
C PRO A 423 -17.95 -20.64 -11.50
N LEU A 424 -17.33 -19.47 -11.34
CA LEU A 424 -16.94 -18.90 -10.05
C LEU A 424 -18.14 -18.74 -9.09
N TYR A 425 -19.30 -18.42 -9.62
CA TYR A 425 -20.56 -18.33 -8.89
C TYR A 425 -21.71 -18.82 -9.76
N LEU A 426 -22.56 -19.67 -9.17
CA LEU A 426 -23.82 -20.11 -9.76
C LEU A 426 -24.88 -20.00 -8.67
N ARG A 427 -26.00 -19.40 -8.99
CA ARG A 427 -27.14 -19.29 -8.09
C ARG A 427 -27.98 -20.60 -8.18
N ASP A 428 -28.27 -21.17 -7.03
CA ASP A 428 -29.14 -22.35 -6.86
C ASP A 428 -30.61 -22.08 -7.27
#